data_ef22ac2aeee8a5dcbaf6890738f0fc75
#
_entry.id   ef22ac2aeee8a5dcbaf6890738f0fc75
#
_cell.length_a   1.000
_cell.length_b   1.000
_cell.length_c   1.000
_cell.angle_alpha   90.00
_cell.angle_beta   90.00
_cell.angle_gamma   90.00
#
_symmetry.space_group_name_H-M   'P 1'
#
loop_
_entity.id
_entity.type
_entity.pdbx_description
1 polymer ?
#
loop_
_entity_poly.entity_id
_entity_poly.type
_entity_poly.pdbx_seq_one_letter_code
_entity_poly.pdbx_strand_id
1 'polypeptide(L)'
;MLNYAIGHEVITHKPIAIGIDDYTQYVPAVSVLALNLCGVKSCHNLKEQTILLGLSSLLTAISVNGLKYTVREMRPNGSRRNSFPSGHTTVAFMGAELLWQEYKDTSPWIGIGGYVIAASTGALRVYNNKHWIGDVAFGAGLGILCTKLAYKLYEPISRKMHNKQSKRTNTVYPYYNGQQGGLALTIQL
;
A
#
# COMPACT_ATOMS: atom_id res chain seq x y z
N MET A 1 28.50 -7.23 -11.05
CA MET A 1 29.60 -6.33 -10.66
C MET A 1 29.14 -5.17 -9.76
N LEU A 2 28.12 -4.37 -10.14
CA LEU A 2 27.67 -3.22 -9.34
C LEU A 2 27.23 -3.59 -7.90
N ASN A 3 26.45 -4.67 -7.73
CA ASN A 3 26.01 -5.17 -6.41
C ASN A 3 27.19 -5.51 -5.49
N TYR A 4 28.26 -6.14 -6.05
CA TYR A 4 29.42 -6.51 -5.27
C TYR A 4 30.31 -5.31 -4.91
N ALA A 5 30.48 -4.33 -5.81
CA ALA A 5 31.27 -3.13 -5.54
C ALA A 5 30.66 -2.30 -4.42
N ILE A 6 29.36 -2.02 -4.48
CA ILE A 6 28.66 -1.23 -3.45
C ILE A 6 28.55 -2.01 -2.13
N GLY A 7 28.27 -3.32 -2.20
CA GLY A 7 28.25 -4.18 -1.01
C GLY A 7 29.60 -4.23 -0.28
N HIS A 8 30.71 -4.27 -1.02
CA HIS A 8 32.05 -4.27 -0.44
C HIS A 8 32.41 -2.96 0.26
N GLU A 9 32.02 -1.82 -0.32
CA GLU A 9 32.28 -0.49 0.24
C GLU A 9 31.46 -0.26 1.53
N VAL A 10 30.20 -0.69 1.57
CA VAL A 10 29.33 -0.59 2.75
C VAL A 10 29.80 -1.55 3.87
N ILE A 11 30.31 -2.74 3.55
CA ILE A 11 30.84 -3.69 4.55
C ILE A 11 32.11 -3.15 5.21
N THR A 12 32.98 -2.46 4.45
CA THR A 12 34.27 -1.95 4.93
C THR A 12 34.10 -0.86 6.01
N HIS A 13 33.01 -0.08 5.93
CA HIS A 13 32.77 1.04 6.87
C HIS A 13 31.89 0.69 8.07
N LYS A 14 31.39 -0.54 8.23
CA LYS A 14 30.53 -1.03 9.33
C LYS A 14 29.58 0.06 9.86
N PRO A 15 28.58 0.51 9.09
CA PRO A 15 27.69 1.57 9.53
C PRO A 15 26.94 1.14 10.79
N ILE A 16 26.69 2.10 11.67
CA ILE A 16 25.80 1.88 12.82
C ILE A 16 24.41 1.51 12.25
N ALA A 17 23.90 0.34 12.61
CA ALA A 17 22.60 -0.11 12.12
C ALA A 17 21.48 0.83 12.61
N ILE A 18 20.82 1.47 11.66
CA ILE A 18 19.69 2.37 11.93
C ILE A 18 18.40 1.57 11.77
N GLY A 19 17.69 1.31 12.87
CA GLY A 19 16.45 0.51 12.86
C GLY A 19 15.19 1.28 12.44
N ILE A 20 15.30 2.53 12.00
CA ILE A 20 14.15 3.37 11.62
C ILE A 20 13.41 2.82 10.40
N ASP A 21 14.09 2.06 9.57
CA ASP A 21 13.55 1.40 8.37
C ASP A 21 12.45 0.36 8.70
N ASP A 22 12.47 -0.20 9.90
CA ASP A 22 11.42 -1.12 10.37
C ASP A 22 10.06 -0.41 10.57
N TYR A 23 10.07 0.91 10.81
CA TYR A 23 8.87 1.73 10.98
C TYR A 23 8.51 2.51 9.72
N THR A 24 9.50 3.10 9.04
CA THR A 24 9.26 3.96 7.86
C THR A 24 8.60 3.21 6.71
N GLN A 25 8.74 1.89 6.63
CA GLN A 25 8.06 1.08 5.62
C GLN A 25 6.53 1.18 5.67
N TYR A 26 5.95 1.45 6.84
CA TYR A 26 4.49 1.55 7.01
C TYR A 26 3.96 2.98 6.88
N VAL A 27 4.83 3.99 6.97
CA VAL A 27 4.41 5.40 6.97
C VAL A 27 3.55 5.76 5.76
N PRO A 28 3.91 5.42 4.50
CA PRO A 28 3.06 5.77 3.37
C PRO A 28 1.68 5.10 3.43
N ALA A 29 1.61 3.83 3.81
CA ALA A 29 0.35 3.09 3.91
C ALA A 29 -0.57 3.62 5.02
N VAL A 30 -0.01 3.95 6.20
CA VAL A 30 -0.76 4.56 7.32
C VAL A 30 -1.24 5.96 6.93
N SER A 31 -0.42 6.73 6.20
CA SER A 31 -0.79 8.07 5.74
C SER A 31 -2.03 8.07 4.84
N VAL A 32 -2.28 7.01 4.06
CA VAL A 32 -3.51 6.89 3.25
C VAL A 32 -4.76 7.03 4.11
N LEU A 33 -4.84 6.26 5.19
CA LEU A 33 -6.00 6.26 6.09
C LEU A 33 -6.03 7.52 6.97
N ALA A 34 -4.88 7.96 7.46
CA ALA A 34 -4.78 9.14 8.31
C ALA A 34 -5.25 10.42 7.61
N LEU A 35 -4.85 10.64 6.35
CA LEU A 35 -5.27 11.79 5.56
C LEU A 35 -6.77 11.77 5.29
N ASN A 36 -7.36 10.59 5.02
CA ASN A 36 -8.81 10.46 4.86
C ASN A 36 -9.54 10.82 6.16
N LEU A 37 -9.08 10.32 7.30
CA LEU A 37 -9.64 10.66 8.62
C LEU A 37 -9.51 12.15 8.96
N CYS A 38 -8.46 12.81 8.49
CA CYS A 38 -8.29 14.27 8.60
C CYS A 38 -9.16 15.07 7.61
N GLY A 39 -9.98 14.41 6.79
CA GLY A 39 -10.88 15.07 5.85
C GLY A 39 -10.23 15.51 4.53
N VAL A 40 -9.01 15.06 4.23
CA VAL A 40 -8.39 15.31 2.92
C VAL A 40 -9.12 14.52 1.85
N LYS A 41 -9.57 15.20 0.79
CA LYS A 41 -10.32 14.57 -0.31
C LYS A 41 -9.47 13.49 -1.00
N SER A 42 -10.01 12.28 -1.07
CA SER A 42 -9.40 11.11 -1.72
C SER A 42 -10.30 10.55 -2.83
N CYS A 43 -9.76 9.67 -3.67
CA CYS A 43 -10.54 9.01 -4.72
C CYS A 43 -11.59 8.04 -4.15
N HIS A 44 -11.29 7.38 -3.04
CA HIS A 44 -12.15 6.38 -2.41
C HIS A 44 -12.45 6.75 -0.96
N ASN A 45 -13.60 6.25 -0.45
CA ASN A 45 -13.95 6.42 0.96
C ASN A 45 -13.08 5.52 1.86
N LEU A 46 -13.08 5.77 3.17
CA LEU A 46 -12.25 5.06 4.15
C LEU A 46 -12.41 3.54 4.11
N LYS A 47 -13.64 3.04 3.90
CA LYS A 47 -13.93 1.60 3.80
C LYS A 47 -13.27 0.99 2.56
N GLU A 48 -13.37 1.65 1.43
CA GLU A 48 -12.78 1.22 0.17
C GLU A 48 -11.26 1.26 0.24
N GLN A 49 -10.67 2.31 0.82
CA GLN A 49 -9.23 2.40 1.07
C GLN A 49 -8.72 1.26 1.95
N THR A 50 -9.48 0.90 3.00
CA THR A 50 -9.12 -0.24 3.87
C THR A 50 -9.13 -1.56 3.10
N ILE A 51 -10.11 -1.77 2.21
CA ILE A 51 -10.18 -2.96 1.35
C ILE A 51 -8.99 -2.99 0.37
N LEU A 52 -8.70 -1.86 -0.28
CA LEU A 52 -7.57 -1.73 -1.22
C LEU A 52 -6.23 -1.97 -0.53
N LEU A 53 -6.04 -1.40 0.67
CA LEU A 53 -4.85 -1.64 1.50
C LEU A 53 -4.72 -3.13 1.86
N GLY A 54 -5.81 -3.77 2.30
CA GLY A 54 -5.83 -5.20 2.62
C GLY A 54 -5.47 -6.07 1.42
N LEU A 55 -6.07 -5.80 0.26
CA LEU A 55 -5.83 -6.54 -0.98
C LEU A 55 -4.39 -6.35 -1.49
N SER A 56 -3.89 -5.11 -1.48
CA SER A 56 -2.50 -4.80 -1.85
C SER A 56 -1.50 -5.49 -0.92
N SER A 57 -1.76 -5.47 0.39
CA SER A 57 -0.93 -6.14 1.40
C SER A 57 -0.91 -7.65 1.22
N LEU A 58 -2.05 -8.26 0.93
CA LEU A 58 -2.17 -9.70 0.68
C LEU A 58 -1.37 -10.11 -0.57
N LEU A 59 -1.55 -9.40 -1.68
CA LEU A 59 -0.81 -9.65 -2.93
C LEU A 59 0.69 -9.49 -2.71
N THR A 60 1.10 -8.43 -1.99
CA THR A 60 2.50 -8.18 -1.63
C THR A 60 3.08 -9.31 -0.78
N ALA A 61 2.35 -9.73 0.26
CA ALA A 61 2.81 -10.81 1.15
C ALA A 61 2.98 -12.13 0.41
N ILE A 62 2.02 -12.52 -0.42
CA ILE A 62 2.10 -13.76 -1.23
C ILE A 62 3.30 -13.68 -2.18
N SER A 63 3.46 -12.58 -2.92
CA SER A 63 4.51 -12.43 -3.91
C SER A 63 5.91 -12.41 -3.27
N VAL A 64 6.09 -11.63 -2.20
CA VAL A 64 7.39 -11.52 -1.50
C VAL A 64 7.78 -12.85 -0.87
N ASN A 65 6.87 -13.52 -0.16
CA ASN A 65 7.18 -14.79 0.48
C ASN A 65 7.43 -15.90 -0.57
N GLY A 66 6.60 -15.98 -1.61
CA GLY A 66 6.81 -16.93 -2.71
C GLY A 66 8.20 -16.80 -3.32
N LEU A 67 8.63 -15.59 -3.64
CA LEU A 67 9.96 -15.33 -4.20
C LEU A 67 11.09 -15.63 -3.21
N LYS A 68 10.92 -15.29 -1.92
CA LYS A 68 11.92 -15.61 -0.88
C LYS A 68 12.15 -17.11 -0.73
N TYR A 69 11.11 -17.90 -0.80
CA TYR A 69 11.22 -19.37 -0.72
C TYR A 69 11.85 -20.01 -1.96
N THR A 70 11.68 -19.37 -3.12
CA THR A 70 12.16 -19.89 -4.41
C THR A 70 13.61 -19.50 -4.66
N VAL A 71 13.96 -18.21 -4.51
CA VAL A 71 15.26 -17.66 -4.92
C VAL A 71 16.35 -17.93 -3.87
N ARG A 72 16.03 -17.85 -2.57
CA ARG A 72 16.93 -18.12 -1.44
C ARG A 72 18.29 -17.41 -1.51
N GLU A 73 18.32 -16.17 -1.97
CA GLU A 73 19.52 -15.37 -2.07
C GLU A 73 20.11 -15.02 -0.70
N MET A 74 21.43 -15.10 -0.57
CA MET A 74 22.15 -14.74 0.66
C MET A 74 22.19 -13.23 0.83
N ARG A 75 21.93 -12.76 2.06
CA ARG A 75 22.08 -11.33 2.40
C ARG A 75 23.54 -10.87 2.32
N PRO A 76 23.80 -9.57 2.06
CA PRO A 76 25.18 -9.04 2.06
C PRO A 76 25.93 -9.30 3.36
N ASN A 77 25.23 -9.23 4.52
CA ASN A 77 25.84 -9.50 5.83
C ASN A 77 25.97 -11.00 6.18
N GLY A 78 25.62 -11.91 5.29
CA GLY A 78 25.72 -13.36 5.49
C GLY A 78 24.73 -13.97 6.49
N SER A 79 23.79 -13.18 7.04
CA SER A 79 22.94 -13.62 8.16
C SER A 79 21.89 -14.66 7.79
N ARG A 80 21.26 -14.54 6.61
CA ARG A 80 20.15 -15.41 6.18
C ARG A 80 20.08 -15.51 4.65
N ARG A 81 19.49 -16.64 4.16
CA ARG A 81 19.21 -16.86 2.73
C ARG A 81 17.79 -16.45 2.36
N ASN A 82 17.46 -15.18 2.57
CA ASN A 82 16.15 -14.60 2.23
C ASN A 82 16.27 -13.12 1.82
N SER A 83 17.35 -12.80 1.07
CA SER A 83 17.60 -11.43 0.64
C SER A 83 16.58 -10.97 -0.39
N PHE A 84 16.39 -11.73 -1.44
CA PHE A 84 15.52 -11.36 -2.57
C PHE A 84 14.06 -11.79 -2.36
N PRO A 85 13.09 -10.91 -2.67
CA PRO A 85 13.21 -9.45 -2.77
C PRO A 85 13.21 -8.76 -1.39
N SER A 86 13.51 -7.46 -1.34
CA SER A 86 13.44 -6.66 -0.11
C SER A 86 11.99 -6.43 0.33
N GLY A 87 11.55 -7.12 1.38
CA GLY A 87 10.19 -7.01 1.88
C GLY A 87 9.84 -5.61 2.40
N HIS A 88 10.75 -4.95 3.14
CA HIS A 88 10.54 -3.59 3.64
C HIS A 88 10.35 -2.59 2.49
N THR A 89 11.19 -2.68 1.46
CA THR A 89 11.06 -1.84 0.28
C THR A 89 9.74 -2.10 -0.44
N THR A 90 9.35 -3.38 -0.59
CA THR A 90 8.09 -3.73 -1.27
C THR A 90 6.88 -3.16 -0.54
N VAL A 91 6.84 -3.26 0.81
CA VAL A 91 5.76 -2.70 1.62
C VAL A 91 5.73 -1.17 1.54
N ALA A 92 6.89 -0.53 1.61
CA ALA A 92 6.99 0.93 1.51
C ALA A 92 6.48 1.45 0.17
N PHE A 93 6.89 0.83 -0.95
CA PHE A 93 6.44 1.21 -2.29
C PHE A 93 4.99 0.82 -2.59
N MET A 94 4.48 -0.27 -2.00
CA MET A 94 3.05 -0.58 -2.01
C MET A 94 2.24 0.56 -1.38
N GLY A 95 2.64 1.02 -0.19
CA GLY A 95 1.97 2.13 0.50
C GLY A 95 2.11 3.46 -0.25
N ALA A 96 3.27 3.74 -0.85
CA ALA A 96 3.51 4.94 -1.65
C ALA A 96 2.64 4.98 -2.92
N GLU A 97 2.48 3.84 -3.60
CA GLU A 97 1.59 3.75 -4.77
C GLU A 97 0.12 3.91 -4.36
N LEU A 98 -0.31 3.33 -3.22
CA LEU A 98 -1.65 3.59 -2.66
C LEU A 98 -1.86 5.08 -2.42
N LEU A 99 -0.90 5.74 -1.76
CA LEU A 99 -0.96 7.17 -1.47
C LEU A 99 -1.05 8.01 -2.74
N TRP A 100 -0.28 7.63 -3.77
CA TRP A 100 -0.34 8.26 -5.09
C TRP A 100 -1.73 8.08 -5.73
N GLN A 101 -2.25 6.86 -5.80
CA GLN A 101 -3.55 6.58 -6.44
C GLN A 101 -4.70 7.31 -5.76
N GLU A 102 -4.67 7.42 -4.43
CA GLU A 102 -5.75 8.05 -3.68
C GLU A 102 -5.72 9.59 -3.70
N TYR A 103 -4.53 10.21 -3.80
CA TYR A 103 -4.39 11.65 -3.55
C TYR A 103 -3.77 12.45 -4.70
N LYS A 104 -3.36 11.82 -5.81
CA LYS A 104 -2.72 12.52 -6.95
C LYS A 104 -3.58 13.66 -7.52
N ASP A 105 -4.90 13.50 -7.54
CA ASP A 105 -5.84 14.48 -8.08
C ASP A 105 -6.11 15.63 -7.09
N THR A 106 -5.86 15.41 -5.80
CA THR A 106 -5.98 16.42 -4.74
C THR A 106 -4.67 17.18 -4.58
N SER A 107 -3.55 16.47 -4.46
CA SER A 107 -2.20 17.04 -4.43
C SER A 107 -1.16 15.98 -4.81
N PRO A 108 -0.50 16.10 -5.97
CA PRO A 108 0.57 15.18 -6.37
C PRO A 108 1.72 15.12 -5.36
N TRP A 109 1.95 16.19 -4.59
CA TRP A 109 3.02 16.27 -3.59
C TRP A 109 2.87 15.25 -2.46
N ILE A 110 1.63 14.86 -2.13
CA ILE A 110 1.36 13.82 -1.13
C ILE A 110 1.94 12.47 -1.61
N GLY A 111 1.65 12.09 -2.84
CA GLY A 111 2.17 10.85 -3.42
C GLY A 111 3.69 10.89 -3.61
N ILE A 112 4.24 12.02 -4.08
CA ILE A 112 5.70 12.22 -4.21
C ILE A 112 6.37 12.05 -2.84
N GLY A 113 5.81 12.65 -1.77
CA GLY A 113 6.31 12.47 -0.42
C GLY A 113 6.32 11.00 0.03
N GLY A 114 5.26 10.25 -0.30
CA GLY A 114 5.20 8.81 -0.07
C GLY A 114 6.34 8.05 -0.77
N TYR A 115 6.61 8.37 -2.03
CA TYR A 115 7.70 7.76 -2.78
C TYR A 115 9.09 8.13 -2.24
N VAL A 116 9.29 9.36 -1.78
CA VAL A 116 10.55 9.78 -1.13
C VAL A 116 10.79 8.96 0.14
N ILE A 117 9.78 8.77 0.98
CA ILE A 117 9.88 7.94 2.19
C ILE A 117 10.18 6.47 1.83
N ALA A 118 9.51 5.94 0.81
CA ALA A 118 9.72 4.57 0.35
C ALA A 118 11.14 4.36 -0.21
N ALA A 119 11.65 5.31 -1.00
CA ALA A 119 13.01 5.29 -1.52
C ALA A 119 14.05 5.38 -0.41
N SER A 120 13.82 6.24 0.59
CA SER A 120 14.68 6.36 1.78
C SER A 120 14.70 5.05 2.59
N THR A 121 13.54 4.39 2.75
CA THR A 121 13.46 3.06 3.37
C THR A 121 14.31 2.04 2.60
N GLY A 122 14.21 2.00 1.28
CA GLY A 122 15.03 1.13 0.43
C GLY A 122 16.53 1.41 0.56
N ALA A 123 16.93 2.68 0.55
CA ALA A 123 18.31 3.09 0.73
C ALA A 123 18.88 2.65 2.09
N LEU A 124 18.09 2.77 3.18
CA LEU A 124 18.48 2.30 4.50
C LEU A 124 18.66 0.77 4.55
N ARG A 125 17.91 -0.01 3.76
CA ARG A 125 18.12 -1.47 3.69
C ARG A 125 19.46 -1.83 3.07
N VAL A 126 19.90 -1.09 2.05
CA VAL A 126 21.24 -1.25 1.44
C VAL A 126 22.29 -0.79 2.44
N TYR A 127 22.15 0.41 3.01
CA TYR A 127 23.07 0.98 4.01
C TYR A 127 23.29 0.04 5.20
N ASN A 128 22.22 -0.57 5.71
CA ASN A 128 22.27 -1.53 6.82
C ASN A 128 22.80 -2.92 6.42
N ASN A 129 23.30 -3.13 5.21
CA ASN A 129 23.79 -4.41 4.70
C ASN A 129 22.77 -5.56 4.78
N LYS A 130 21.48 -5.26 4.74
CA LYS A 130 20.41 -6.26 4.85
C LYS A 130 19.94 -6.76 3.49
N HIS A 131 20.10 -5.96 2.43
CA HIS A 131 19.66 -6.26 1.07
C HIS A 131 20.62 -5.70 0.02
N TRP A 132 20.69 -6.38 -1.12
CA TRP A 132 21.38 -5.88 -2.30
C TRP A 132 20.57 -4.80 -3.00
N ILE A 133 21.22 -3.94 -3.81
CA ILE A 133 20.51 -2.92 -4.60
C ILE A 133 19.46 -3.55 -5.52
N GLY A 134 19.78 -4.70 -6.13
CA GLY A 134 18.86 -5.46 -6.96
C GLY A 134 17.59 -5.89 -6.22
N ASP A 135 17.72 -6.32 -4.94
CA ASP A 135 16.57 -6.69 -4.09
C ASP A 135 15.64 -5.51 -3.83
N VAL A 136 16.25 -4.34 -3.62
CA VAL A 136 15.54 -3.08 -3.37
C VAL A 136 14.83 -2.59 -4.62
N ALA A 137 15.52 -2.54 -5.76
CA ALA A 137 14.96 -2.11 -7.04
C ALA A 137 13.78 -3.01 -7.48
N PHE A 138 13.98 -4.33 -7.39
CA PHE A 138 12.93 -5.29 -7.69
C PHE A 138 11.76 -5.18 -6.71
N GLY A 139 12.04 -5.05 -5.41
CA GLY A 139 11.04 -4.87 -4.36
C GLY A 139 10.19 -3.63 -4.59
N ALA A 140 10.78 -2.51 -5.01
CA ALA A 140 10.07 -1.29 -5.36
C ALA A 140 9.08 -1.52 -6.51
N GLY A 141 9.53 -2.10 -7.61
CA GLY A 141 8.67 -2.44 -8.75
C GLY A 141 7.55 -3.40 -8.39
N LEU A 142 7.85 -4.41 -7.56
CA LEU A 142 6.87 -5.40 -7.11
C LEU A 142 5.77 -4.75 -6.24
N GLY A 143 6.12 -3.84 -5.32
CA GLY A 143 5.16 -3.13 -4.49
C GLY A 143 4.18 -2.29 -5.32
N ILE A 144 4.71 -1.53 -6.29
CA ILE A 144 3.91 -0.75 -7.24
C ILE A 144 2.97 -1.67 -8.04
N LEU A 145 3.50 -2.77 -8.57
CA LEU A 145 2.73 -3.71 -9.39
C LEU A 145 1.59 -4.37 -8.59
N CYS A 146 1.86 -4.83 -7.37
CA CYS A 146 0.85 -5.43 -6.49
C CYS A 146 -0.28 -4.45 -6.19
N THR A 147 0.04 -3.18 -5.94
CA THR A 147 -0.97 -2.14 -5.71
C THR A 147 -1.81 -1.88 -6.95
N LYS A 148 -1.19 -1.67 -8.11
CA LYS A 148 -1.94 -1.48 -9.37
C LYS A 148 -2.85 -2.67 -9.70
N LEU A 149 -2.37 -3.89 -9.43
CA LEU A 149 -3.17 -5.10 -9.59
C LEU A 149 -4.35 -5.12 -8.61
N ALA A 150 -4.15 -4.70 -7.35
CA ALA A 150 -5.21 -4.61 -6.35
C ALA A 150 -6.33 -3.65 -6.81
N TYR A 151 -6.00 -2.47 -7.34
CA TYR A 151 -6.98 -1.54 -7.90
C TYR A 151 -7.76 -2.17 -9.07
N LYS A 152 -7.06 -2.82 -9.99
CA LYS A 152 -7.69 -3.49 -11.13
C LYS A 152 -8.63 -4.62 -10.71
N LEU A 153 -8.28 -5.38 -9.67
CA LEU A 153 -9.13 -6.43 -9.13
C LEU A 153 -10.30 -5.87 -8.31
N TYR A 154 -10.13 -4.70 -7.70
CA TYR A 154 -11.16 -4.05 -6.90
C TYR A 154 -12.28 -3.43 -7.75
N GLU A 155 -12.00 -2.89 -8.93
CA GLU A 155 -12.99 -2.24 -9.80
C GLU A 155 -14.29 -3.06 -10.01
N PRO A 156 -14.25 -4.35 -10.41
CA PRO A 156 -15.46 -5.14 -10.60
C PRO A 156 -16.20 -5.41 -9.29
N ILE A 157 -15.47 -5.50 -8.17
CA ILE A 157 -16.05 -5.70 -6.83
C ILE A 157 -16.81 -4.44 -6.40
N SER A 158 -16.18 -3.27 -6.58
CA SER A 158 -16.78 -1.97 -6.27
C SER A 158 -18.08 -1.74 -7.04
N ARG A 159 -18.06 -1.99 -8.36
CA ARG A 159 -19.28 -1.87 -9.20
C ARG A 159 -20.43 -2.75 -8.72
N LYS A 160 -20.15 -4.00 -8.29
CA LYS A 160 -21.17 -4.89 -7.71
C LYS A 160 -21.68 -4.39 -6.36
N MET A 161 -20.81 -3.83 -5.53
CA MET A 161 -21.21 -3.29 -4.22
C MET A 161 -22.12 -2.07 -4.37
N HIS A 162 -21.77 -1.13 -5.24
CA HIS A 162 -22.58 0.07 -5.51
C HIS A 162 -23.94 -0.28 -6.15
N ASN A 163 -23.97 -1.21 -7.11
CA ASN A 163 -25.22 -1.69 -7.71
C ASN A 163 -26.17 -2.39 -6.71
N LYS A 164 -25.59 -3.10 -5.72
CA LYS A 164 -26.38 -3.75 -4.67
C LYS A 164 -26.95 -2.73 -3.66
N GLN A 165 -26.25 -1.65 -3.43
CA GLN A 165 -26.68 -0.57 -2.51
C GLN A 165 -27.78 0.29 -3.17
N SER A 166 -27.66 0.58 -4.46
CA SER A 166 -28.68 1.31 -5.23
C SER A 166 -30.02 0.54 -5.30
N LYS A 167 -29.96 -0.80 -5.32
CA LYS A 167 -31.19 -1.65 -5.34
C LYS A 167 -31.86 -1.83 -3.97
N ARG A 168 -31.34 -1.26 -2.88
CA ARG A 168 -31.84 -1.48 -1.52
C ARG A 168 -32.31 -0.21 -0.80
N THR A 169 -32.58 0.86 -1.51
CA THR A 169 -33.10 2.09 -0.88
C THR A 169 -34.60 1.98 -0.69
N ASN A 170 -35.01 1.11 0.25
CA ASN A 170 -36.36 1.17 0.80
C ASN A 170 -36.34 2.24 1.87
N THR A 171 -37.00 3.36 1.64
CA THR A 171 -37.11 4.45 2.60
C THR A 171 -38.49 4.46 3.21
N VAL A 172 -38.57 4.36 4.54
CA VAL A 172 -39.78 4.53 5.30
C VAL A 172 -39.71 5.91 5.95
N TYR A 173 -40.68 6.76 5.69
CA TYR A 173 -40.77 8.08 6.34
C TYR A 173 -42.22 8.36 6.82
N PRO A 174 -42.37 8.98 7.99
CA PRO A 174 -43.67 9.42 8.44
C PRO A 174 -44.16 10.58 7.57
N TYR A 175 -45.42 10.55 7.18
CA TYR A 175 -46.07 11.69 6.53
C TYR A 175 -47.31 12.12 7.28
N TYR A 176 -47.63 13.42 7.20
CA TYR A 176 -48.84 14.02 7.75
C TYR A 176 -49.33 15.10 6.78
N ASN A 177 -50.62 15.00 6.36
CA ASN A 177 -51.20 15.92 5.38
C ASN A 177 -52.26 16.89 6.01
N GLY A 178 -52.25 17.05 7.34
CA GLY A 178 -53.16 17.89 8.05
C GLY A 178 -54.49 17.20 8.48
N GLN A 179 -54.83 16.05 7.93
CA GLN A 179 -56.01 15.26 8.26
C GLN A 179 -55.70 13.80 8.61
N GLN A 180 -54.64 13.26 8.03
CA GLN A 180 -54.25 11.87 8.24
C GLN A 180 -52.73 11.79 8.38
N GLY A 181 -52.24 10.96 9.32
CA GLY A 181 -50.83 10.62 9.49
C GLY A 181 -50.62 9.15 9.18
N GLY A 182 -49.46 8.82 8.60
CA GLY A 182 -49.12 7.46 8.24
C GLY A 182 -47.62 7.27 7.99
N LEU A 183 -47.24 6.05 7.62
CA LEU A 183 -45.91 5.71 7.17
C LEU A 183 -45.94 5.47 5.65
N ALA A 184 -45.10 6.19 4.92
CA ALA A 184 -44.90 5.96 3.49
C ALA A 184 -43.67 5.08 3.28
N LEU A 185 -43.82 4.04 2.45
CA LEU A 185 -42.76 3.14 2.05
C LEU A 185 -42.45 3.40 0.57
N THR A 186 -41.25 3.85 0.28
CA THR A 186 -40.75 3.96 -1.10
C THR A 186 -39.86 2.76 -1.40
N ILE A 187 -40.32 1.94 -2.34
CA ILE A 187 -39.55 0.79 -2.87
C ILE A 187 -39.05 1.20 -4.25
N GLN A 188 -37.72 1.31 -4.41
CA GLN A 188 -37.08 1.46 -5.71
C GLN A 188 -36.84 0.05 -6.28
N LEU A 189 -37.54 -0.26 -7.36
CA LEU A 189 -37.42 -1.52 -8.12
C LEU A 189 -36.29 -1.44 -9.14
#